data_8b05a45a11e0b593186b60072556b21a
#
_entry.id   8b05a45a11e0b593186b60072556b21a
#
_cell.length_a   1.000
_cell.length_b   1.000
_cell.length_c   1.000
_cell.angle_alpha   90.00
_cell.angle_beta   90.00
_cell.angle_gamma   90.00
#
_symmetry.space_group_name_H-M   'P 1'
#
loop_
_entity.id
_entity.type
_entity.pdbx_description
1 polymer ?
#
loop_
_entity_poly.entity_id
_entity_poly.type
_entity_poly.pdbx_seq_one_letter_code
_entity_poly.pdbx_strand_id
1 'polypeptide(L)'
;MAGTPLGFVDFHDYEESLPALMELLDVGPHLSSVERVVIKPNLVNTSRPPVTTPVELVATIVDYVRRVSSARIVVAEGCGSPLYDTHRPYRKLGYVELADAKGIGLVDLNDAQLLKLSDSRCRLYPQFMMPRVVMESFLISVPVLKRHSLAKVTLTMKNMMGCAPPKHYGGFVWKKSKFHKNLHRSIFEMNLYRTPDLTILDGSVGLARYHLGGPKCKPPVRKLVGGFDPVAVDSYGAGLLCLDWRKIKHIALAHSVLGNGEAQPVTMPDAVNL
;
A
#
# COMPACT_ATOMS: atom_id res chain seq x y z
N MET A 1 15.68 5.47 14.07
CA MET A 1 16.57 4.55 13.35
C MET A 1 15.99 4.34 11.95
N ALA A 2 16.81 4.23 10.92
CA ALA A 2 16.32 3.87 9.60
C ALA A 2 15.90 2.38 9.64
N GLY A 3 14.66 2.07 9.29
CA GLY A 3 14.17 0.68 9.25
C GLY A 3 14.76 -0.11 8.08
N THR A 4 14.58 -1.42 8.10
CA THR A 4 15.02 -2.32 7.02
C THR A 4 14.36 -1.93 5.70
N PRO A 5 15.10 -1.55 4.66
CA PRO A 5 14.52 -0.95 3.45
C PRO A 5 13.65 -1.93 2.68
N LEU A 6 14.02 -3.21 2.63
CA LEU A 6 13.34 -4.25 1.86
C LEU A 6 13.63 -5.63 2.44
N GLY A 7 12.59 -6.45 2.58
CA GLY A 7 12.68 -7.87 2.92
C GLY A 7 11.52 -8.66 2.33
N PHE A 8 11.65 -9.97 2.29
CA PHE A 8 10.55 -10.86 1.92
C PHE A 8 10.63 -12.19 2.65
N VAL A 9 9.47 -12.85 2.75
CA VAL A 9 9.33 -14.24 3.19
C VAL A 9 8.49 -15.00 2.15
N ASP A 10 8.70 -16.33 2.07
CA ASP A 10 7.83 -17.19 1.30
C ASP A 10 6.46 -17.28 1.99
N PHE A 11 5.40 -17.25 1.18
CA PHE A 11 4.03 -17.23 1.69
C PHE A 11 3.51 -18.65 1.90
N HIS A 12 3.15 -18.96 3.11
CA HIS A 12 2.39 -20.15 3.52
C HIS A 12 0.93 -19.78 3.77
N ASP A 13 0.69 -18.99 4.81
CA ASP A 13 -0.54 -18.29 5.13
C ASP A 13 -0.22 -16.93 5.77
N TYR A 14 -1.24 -16.14 6.12
CA TYR A 14 -1.00 -14.82 6.69
C TYR A 14 -0.62 -14.87 8.17
N GLU A 15 -1.09 -15.87 8.91
CA GLU A 15 -0.86 -16.01 10.36
C GLU A 15 0.60 -16.35 10.65
N GLU A 16 1.24 -17.16 9.81
CA GLU A 16 2.66 -17.50 9.90
C GLU A 16 3.56 -16.46 9.20
N SER A 17 3.24 -16.14 7.94
CA SER A 17 4.17 -15.40 7.08
C SER A 17 4.26 -13.92 7.45
N LEU A 18 3.16 -13.27 7.92
CA LEU A 18 3.22 -11.86 8.28
C LEU A 18 4.06 -11.58 9.52
N PRO A 19 3.87 -12.27 10.65
CA PRO A 19 4.76 -12.07 11.80
C PRO A 19 6.23 -12.29 11.46
N ALA A 20 6.55 -13.33 10.70
CA ALA A 20 7.92 -13.59 10.25
C ALA A 20 8.50 -12.43 9.43
N LEU A 21 7.71 -11.85 8.50
CA LEU A 21 8.11 -10.66 7.75
C LEU A 21 8.31 -9.44 8.67
N MET A 22 7.39 -9.20 9.60
CA MET A 22 7.46 -8.06 10.51
C MET A 22 8.68 -8.15 11.45
N GLU A 23 9.04 -9.34 11.89
CA GLU A 23 10.24 -9.59 12.69
C GLU A 23 11.52 -9.44 11.86
N LEU A 24 11.56 -9.99 10.64
CA LEU A 24 12.67 -9.79 9.69
C LEU A 24 12.96 -8.30 9.44
N LEU A 25 11.92 -7.48 9.41
CA LEU A 25 12.03 -6.02 9.17
C LEU A 25 12.28 -5.22 10.45
N ASP A 26 12.28 -5.85 11.63
CA ASP A 26 12.37 -5.19 12.95
C ASP A 26 11.33 -4.09 13.15
N VAL A 27 10.06 -4.40 12.83
CA VAL A 27 8.96 -3.41 12.86
C VAL A 27 8.58 -2.99 14.28
N GLY A 28 8.71 -3.86 15.28
CA GLY A 28 8.27 -3.62 16.65
C GLY A 28 8.74 -2.29 17.24
N PRO A 29 10.04 -1.98 17.23
CA PRO A 29 10.57 -0.71 17.76
C PRO A 29 9.98 0.54 17.08
N HIS A 30 9.66 0.47 15.80
CA HIS A 30 9.06 1.59 15.07
C HIS A 30 7.61 1.88 15.47
N LEU A 31 6.92 0.91 16.06
CA LEU A 31 5.54 1.04 16.50
C LEU A 31 5.39 1.35 18.00
N SER A 32 6.45 1.17 18.80
CA SER A 32 6.39 1.24 20.27
C SER A 32 5.94 2.58 20.85
N SER A 33 6.25 3.69 20.16
CA SER A 33 5.90 5.06 20.60
C SER A 33 4.86 5.75 19.72
N VAL A 34 4.20 4.99 18.83
CA VAL A 34 3.22 5.55 17.90
C VAL A 34 1.85 5.67 18.55
N GLU A 35 1.23 6.83 18.46
CA GLU A 35 -0.14 7.05 19.00
C GLU A 35 -1.23 6.46 18.10
N ARG A 36 -1.01 6.48 16.78
CA ARG A 36 -1.99 6.00 15.79
C ARG A 36 -1.31 5.30 14.64
N VAL A 37 -1.83 4.13 14.29
CA VAL A 37 -1.48 3.39 13.08
C VAL A 37 -2.66 3.45 12.09
N VAL A 38 -2.39 3.89 10.87
CA VAL A 38 -3.31 3.78 9.75
C VAL A 38 -2.87 2.61 8.87
N ILE A 39 -3.71 1.59 8.75
CA ILE A 39 -3.54 0.51 7.79
C ILE A 39 -4.32 0.89 6.53
N LYS A 40 -3.61 1.05 5.42
CA LYS A 40 -4.21 1.42 4.13
C LYS A 40 -4.18 0.25 3.15
N PRO A 41 -5.26 -0.54 3.07
CA PRO A 41 -5.39 -1.58 2.05
C PRO A 41 -5.51 -0.98 0.65
N ASN A 42 -5.59 -1.83 -0.38
CA ASN A 42 -5.96 -1.46 -1.73
C ASN A 42 -7.37 -1.95 -2.04
N LEU A 43 -8.38 -1.09 -1.89
CA LEU A 43 -9.79 -1.40 -2.13
C LEU A 43 -10.34 -0.56 -3.29
N VAL A 44 -9.75 -0.73 -4.48
CA VAL A 44 -10.12 0.04 -5.68
C VAL A 44 -11.61 -0.08 -6.03
N ASN A 45 -12.23 -1.23 -5.72
CA ASN A 45 -13.64 -1.56 -5.91
C ASN A 45 -14.06 -2.70 -4.96
N THR A 46 -15.20 -3.36 -5.24
CA THR A 46 -15.75 -4.48 -4.46
C THR A 46 -15.31 -5.88 -4.96
N SER A 47 -14.34 -5.95 -5.87
CA SER A 47 -13.84 -7.23 -6.36
C SER A 47 -13.03 -7.95 -5.27
N ARG A 48 -13.14 -9.29 -5.23
CA ARG A 48 -12.43 -10.12 -4.28
C ARG A 48 -10.91 -10.14 -4.54
N PRO A 49 -10.09 -10.52 -3.55
CA PRO A 49 -8.67 -10.80 -3.76
C PRO A 49 -8.41 -11.75 -4.94
N PRO A 50 -7.34 -11.60 -5.68
CA PRO A 50 -6.23 -10.67 -5.52
C PRO A 50 -6.40 -9.31 -6.26
N VAL A 51 -7.65 -8.88 -6.54
CA VAL A 51 -7.91 -7.52 -7.05
C VAL A 51 -7.78 -6.48 -5.94
N THR A 52 -8.24 -6.83 -4.76
CA THR A 52 -8.18 -6.02 -3.54
C THR A 52 -7.39 -6.74 -2.46
N THR A 53 -6.97 -6.02 -1.44
CA THR A 53 -6.25 -6.58 -0.30
C THR A 53 -7.16 -7.55 0.47
N PRO A 54 -6.70 -8.77 0.78
CA PRO A 54 -7.42 -9.70 1.64
C PRO A 54 -7.64 -9.12 3.04
N VAL A 55 -8.84 -9.29 3.58
CA VAL A 55 -9.17 -8.83 4.94
C VAL A 55 -8.39 -9.61 5.99
N GLU A 56 -8.07 -10.87 5.73
CA GLU A 56 -7.28 -11.75 6.58
C GLU A 56 -5.86 -11.19 6.81
N LEU A 57 -5.21 -10.69 5.76
CA LEU A 57 -3.90 -10.01 5.90
C LEU A 57 -4.00 -8.80 6.82
N VAL A 58 -5.05 -7.97 6.65
CA VAL A 58 -5.24 -6.79 7.50
C VAL A 58 -5.56 -7.20 8.95
N ALA A 59 -6.31 -8.28 9.15
CA ALA A 59 -6.57 -8.84 10.47
C ALA A 59 -5.28 -9.23 11.19
N THR A 60 -4.38 -9.91 10.50
CA THR A 60 -3.08 -10.33 11.05
C THR A 60 -2.16 -9.12 11.32
N ILE A 61 -2.19 -8.07 10.47
CA ILE A 61 -1.48 -6.82 10.76
C ILE A 61 -2.01 -6.16 12.05
N VAL A 62 -3.34 -6.11 12.23
CA VAL A 62 -3.95 -5.57 13.47
C VAL A 62 -3.47 -6.34 14.69
N ASP A 63 -3.43 -7.67 14.63
CA ASP A 63 -2.96 -8.52 15.74
C ASP A 63 -1.48 -8.28 16.06
N TYR A 64 -0.65 -8.18 15.02
CA TYR A 64 0.77 -7.84 15.22
C TYR A 64 0.95 -6.47 15.89
N VAL A 65 0.27 -5.42 15.37
CA VAL A 65 0.38 -4.07 15.93
C VAL A 65 -0.03 -4.06 17.41
N ARG A 66 -1.10 -4.75 17.78
CA ARG A 66 -1.55 -4.86 19.18
C ARG A 66 -0.58 -5.59 20.10
N ARG A 67 0.17 -6.54 19.56
CA ARG A 67 1.18 -7.26 20.35
C ARG A 67 2.35 -6.36 20.74
N VAL A 68 2.71 -5.38 19.89
CA VAL A 68 3.92 -4.57 20.04
C VAL A 68 3.66 -3.10 20.38
N SER A 69 2.39 -2.64 20.36
CA SER A 69 2.02 -1.23 20.54
C SER A 69 0.63 -1.06 21.12
N SER A 70 0.43 0.00 21.90
CA SER A 70 -0.86 0.48 22.36
C SER A 70 -1.53 1.47 21.41
N ALA A 71 -0.98 1.67 20.20
CA ALA A 71 -1.47 2.61 19.21
C ALA A 71 -2.95 2.38 18.85
N ARG A 72 -3.69 3.46 18.66
CA ARG A 72 -5.03 3.40 18.08
C ARG A 72 -4.93 2.97 16.62
N ILE A 73 -5.62 1.90 16.25
CA ILE A 73 -5.59 1.34 14.89
C ILE A 73 -6.81 1.81 14.10
N VAL A 74 -6.58 2.23 12.86
CA VAL A 74 -7.61 2.65 11.91
C VAL A 74 -7.30 2.01 10.55
N VAL A 75 -8.29 1.41 9.92
CA VAL A 75 -8.22 1.04 8.50
C VAL A 75 -8.78 2.20 7.67
N ALA A 76 -8.00 2.70 6.71
CA ALA A 76 -8.39 3.86 5.93
C ALA A 76 -8.13 3.64 4.43
N GLU A 77 -9.14 3.87 3.59
CA GLU A 77 -9.02 3.81 2.13
C GLU A 77 -9.97 4.83 1.47
N GLY A 78 -9.67 5.21 0.24
CA GLY A 78 -10.53 6.00 -0.62
C GLY A 78 -10.79 5.27 -1.93
N CYS A 79 -11.90 4.56 -2.01
CA CYS A 79 -12.31 3.78 -3.17
C CYS A 79 -12.31 4.62 -4.46
N GLY A 80 -11.86 4.02 -5.57
CA GLY A 80 -11.79 4.69 -6.88
C GLY A 80 -13.09 4.62 -7.70
N SER A 81 -14.06 3.79 -7.30
CA SER A 81 -15.32 3.62 -8.04
C SER A 81 -16.16 4.92 -8.06
N PRO A 82 -16.71 5.33 -9.22
CA PRO A 82 -17.63 6.46 -9.28
C PRO A 82 -19.04 6.12 -8.77
N LEU A 83 -19.37 4.84 -8.65
CA LEU A 83 -20.74 4.37 -8.42
C LEU A 83 -21.12 4.27 -6.95
N TYR A 84 -20.17 4.32 -6.03
CA TYR A 84 -20.39 4.15 -4.59
C TYR A 84 -19.23 4.69 -3.75
N ASP A 85 -19.49 4.91 -2.46
CA ASP A 85 -18.51 5.30 -1.46
C ASP A 85 -17.61 4.13 -1.01
N THR A 86 -16.64 4.41 -0.14
CA THR A 86 -15.70 3.40 0.38
C THR A 86 -16.36 2.45 1.39
N HIS A 87 -17.50 2.80 1.98
CA HIS A 87 -18.23 1.90 2.88
C HIS A 87 -18.76 0.66 2.15
N ARG A 88 -19.06 0.76 0.85
CA ARG A 88 -19.50 -0.41 0.07
C ARG A 88 -18.43 -1.49 -0.05
N PRO A 89 -17.17 -1.23 -0.49
CA PRO A 89 -16.11 -2.24 -0.42
C PRO A 89 -15.81 -2.68 1.01
N TYR A 90 -15.85 -1.80 2.02
CA TYR A 90 -15.68 -2.23 3.42
C TYR A 90 -16.68 -3.32 3.81
N ARG A 91 -17.97 -3.13 3.57
CA ARG A 91 -19.00 -4.15 3.84
C ARG A 91 -18.83 -5.41 2.99
N LYS A 92 -18.58 -5.26 1.68
CA LYS A 92 -18.54 -6.40 0.74
C LYS A 92 -17.32 -7.30 0.90
N LEU A 93 -16.24 -6.78 1.46
CA LEU A 93 -14.95 -7.47 1.60
C LEU A 93 -14.63 -7.85 3.05
N GLY A 94 -15.59 -7.75 3.98
CA GLY A 94 -15.43 -8.22 5.35
C GLY A 94 -14.70 -7.25 6.29
N TYR A 95 -14.46 -6.00 5.88
CA TYR A 95 -13.76 -5.02 6.71
C TYR A 95 -14.64 -4.44 7.83
N VAL A 96 -15.97 -4.41 7.65
CA VAL A 96 -16.89 -3.99 8.72
C VAL A 96 -16.86 -5.03 9.83
N GLU A 97 -17.03 -6.30 9.48
CA GLU A 97 -16.99 -7.43 10.42
C GLU A 97 -15.62 -7.48 11.15
N LEU A 98 -14.52 -7.23 10.44
CA LEU A 98 -13.19 -7.12 11.05
C LEU A 98 -13.14 -5.96 12.05
N ALA A 99 -13.66 -4.79 11.68
CA ALA A 99 -13.62 -3.60 12.51
C ALA A 99 -14.40 -3.80 13.81
N ASP A 100 -15.59 -4.38 13.72
CA ASP A 100 -16.45 -4.70 14.86
C ASP A 100 -15.78 -5.75 15.77
N ALA A 101 -15.29 -6.85 15.20
CA ALA A 101 -14.65 -7.93 15.96
C ALA A 101 -13.36 -7.48 16.67
N LYS A 102 -12.61 -6.58 16.05
CA LYS A 102 -11.35 -6.08 16.61
C LYS A 102 -11.43 -4.68 17.21
N GLY A 103 -12.61 -4.05 17.31
CA GLY A 103 -12.77 -2.71 17.90
C GLY A 103 -11.84 -1.66 17.28
N ILE A 104 -11.70 -1.64 15.95
CA ILE A 104 -10.88 -0.68 15.19
C ILE A 104 -11.73 0.25 14.34
N GLY A 105 -11.19 1.43 13.99
CA GLY A 105 -11.92 2.39 13.16
C GLY A 105 -11.83 2.09 11.65
N LEU A 106 -12.90 2.45 10.91
CA LEU A 106 -12.88 2.54 9.45
C LEU A 106 -13.03 4.00 9.01
N VAL A 107 -12.20 4.46 8.08
CA VAL A 107 -12.23 5.84 7.57
C VAL A 107 -12.31 5.84 6.04
N ASP A 108 -13.30 6.54 5.48
CA ASP A 108 -13.31 6.88 4.06
C ASP A 108 -12.41 8.10 3.81
N LEU A 109 -11.25 7.86 3.18
CA LEU A 109 -10.30 8.93 2.85
C LEU A 109 -10.85 9.92 1.80
N ASN A 110 -11.92 9.55 1.10
CA ASN A 110 -12.56 10.44 0.14
C ASN A 110 -13.32 11.60 0.81
N ASP A 111 -13.75 11.39 2.07
CA ASP A 111 -14.53 12.36 2.87
C ASP A 111 -13.82 12.80 4.16
N ALA A 112 -12.57 12.38 4.35
CA ALA A 112 -11.80 12.70 5.55
C ALA A 112 -11.45 14.20 5.64
N GLN A 113 -11.19 14.67 6.87
CA GLN A 113 -10.64 16.01 7.09
C GLN A 113 -9.29 16.17 6.38
N LEU A 114 -9.09 17.30 5.70
CA LEU A 114 -7.95 17.53 4.82
C LEU A 114 -6.97 18.54 5.39
N LEU A 115 -5.69 18.34 5.06
CA LEU A 115 -4.61 19.33 5.16
C LEU A 115 -4.26 19.80 3.75
N LYS A 116 -4.03 21.11 3.62
CA LYS A 116 -3.48 21.70 2.41
C LYS A 116 -1.95 21.75 2.55
N LEU A 117 -1.26 21.04 1.68
CA LEU A 117 0.20 20.95 1.63
C LEU A 117 0.73 21.69 0.40
N SER A 118 1.97 22.16 0.47
CA SER A 118 2.67 22.81 -0.66
C SER A 118 4.08 22.26 -0.78
N ASP A 119 4.51 21.95 -2.01
CA ASP A 119 5.87 21.52 -2.30
C ASP A 119 6.30 22.06 -3.68
N SER A 120 7.36 22.87 -3.72
CA SER A 120 7.87 23.49 -4.94
C SER A 120 8.48 22.50 -5.95
N ARG A 121 8.80 21.27 -5.52
CA ARG A 121 9.27 20.19 -6.39
C ARG A 121 8.14 19.61 -7.25
N CYS A 122 6.89 19.79 -6.82
CA CYS A 122 5.69 19.30 -7.50
C CYS A 122 5.25 20.30 -8.58
N ARG A 123 5.38 19.91 -9.85
CA ARG A 123 5.01 20.75 -11.00
C ARG A 123 3.56 20.60 -11.41
N LEU A 124 2.98 19.40 -11.29
CA LEU A 124 1.57 19.14 -11.63
C LEU A 124 0.63 19.55 -10.48
N TYR A 125 1.07 19.34 -9.25
CA TYR A 125 0.30 19.60 -8.04
C TYR A 125 1.16 20.37 -7.02
N PRO A 126 1.49 21.68 -7.27
CA PRO A 126 2.30 22.48 -6.33
C PRO A 126 1.62 22.66 -4.97
N GLN A 127 0.32 22.39 -4.91
CA GLN A 127 -0.48 22.26 -3.70
C GLN A 127 -1.27 20.97 -3.75
N PHE A 128 -1.32 20.24 -2.63
CA PHE A 128 -2.03 18.99 -2.52
C PHE A 128 -2.91 18.95 -1.26
N MET A 129 -4.13 18.45 -1.43
CA MET A 129 -5.07 18.20 -0.33
C MET A 129 -4.91 16.74 0.11
N MET A 130 -4.38 16.51 1.31
CA MET A 130 -4.11 15.18 1.85
C MET A 130 -4.97 14.95 3.09
N PRO A 131 -5.56 13.76 3.30
CA PRO A 131 -6.28 13.45 4.53
C PRO A 131 -5.39 13.61 5.75
N ARG A 132 -5.84 14.38 6.75
CA ARG A 132 -5.13 14.66 8.00
C ARG A 132 -4.72 13.36 8.70
N VAL A 133 -5.61 12.38 8.77
CA VAL A 133 -5.35 11.09 9.41
C VAL A 133 -4.15 10.36 8.81
N VAL A 134 -3.90 10.50 7.50
CA VAL A 134 -2.74 9.90 6.81
C VAL A 134 -1.44 10.63 7.16
N MET A 135 -1.51 11.94 7.36
CA MET A 135 -0.34 12.77 7.68
C MET A 135 0.11 12.63 9.14
N GLU A 136 -0.85 12.42 10.06
CA GLU A 136 -0.64 12.42 11.50
C GLU A 136 -0.55 11.01 12.11
N SER A 137 -0.29 9.99 11.30
CA SER A 137 -0.24 8.60 11.75
C SER A 137 0.95 7.85 11.17
N PHE A 138 1.34 6.77 11.81
CA PHE A 138 2.21 5.78 11.18
C PHE A 138 1.39 5.03 10.12
N LEU A 139 1.79 5.16 8.86
CA LEU A 139 1.05 4.68 7.71
C LEU A 139 1.62 3.35 7.20
N ILE A 140 0.85 2.28 7.34
CA ILE A 140 1.13 0.97 6.74
C ILE A 140 0.35 0.85 5.43
N SER A 141 1.03 0.87 4.29
CA SER A 141 0.42 0.60 2.99
C SER A 141 0.39 -0.91 2.72
N VAL A 142 -0.79 -1.43 2.35
CA VAL A 142 -0.99 -2.86 2.10
C VAL A 142 -1.49 -3.08 0.66
N PRO A 143 -0.63 -2.87 -0.35
CA PRO A 143 -0.97 -3.12 -1.75
C PRO A 143 -1.00 -4.60 -2.08
N VAL A 144 -1.62 -4.93 -3.23
CA VAL A 144 -1.57 -6.26 -3.85
C VAL A 144 -0.67 -6.21 -5.08
N LEU A 145 0.10 -7.26 -5.30
CA LEU A 145 1.00 -7.40 -6.45
C LEU A 145 0.22 -7.49 -7.77
N LYS A 146 0.17 -6.43 -8.57
CA LYS A 146 -0.63 -6.37 -9.80
C LYS A 146 0.05 -5.61 -10.93
N ARG A 147 0.00 -6.14 -12.16
CA ARG A 147 0.20 -5.33 -13.36
C ARG A 147 -0.95 -4.35 -13.58
N HIS A 148 -0.62 -3.23 -14.21
CA HIS A 148 -1.58 -2.18 -14.56
C HIS A 148 -1.40 -1.72 -16.00
N SER A 149 -2.49 -1.56 -16.74
CA SER A 149 -2.46 -1.18 -18.16
C SER A 149 -1.70 0.13 -18.44
N LEU A 150 -1.96 1.17 -17.67
CA LEU A 150 -1.36 2.50 -17.86
C LEU A 150 -0.09 2.71 -17.00
N ALA A 151 -0.15 2.41 -15.71
CA ALA A 151 0.96 2.63 -14.77
C ALA A 151 2.00 1.50 -14.77
N LYS A 152 1.83 0.46 -15.59
CA LYS A 152 2.59 -0.79 -15.62
C LYS A 152 2.36 -1.67 -14.38
N VAL A 153 2.43 -1.11 -13.18
CA VAL A 153 2.17 -1.82 -11.91
C VAL A 153 1.19 -1.04 -11.03
N THR A 154 0.50 -1.74 -10.14
CA THR A 154 -0.18 -1.20 -8.96
C THR A 154 0.50 -1.81 -7.75
N LEU A 155 1.35 -1.02 -7.10
CA LEU A 155 2.12 -1.35 -5.92
C LEU A 155 1.96 -0.23 -4.89
N THR A 156 2.92 -0.03 -3.98
CA THR A 156 2.71 0.87 -2.83
C THR A 156 2.60 2.35 -3.22
N MET A 157 3.52 2.85 -4.08
CA MET A 157 3.46 4.27 -4.47
C MET A 157 2.13 4.60 -5.18
N LYS A 158 1.65 3.70 -6.05
CA LYS A 158 0.35 3.91 -6.69
C LYS A 158 -0.83 3.70 -5.73
N ASN A 159 -0.68 2.87 -4.70
CA ASN A 159 -1.70 2.68 -3.67
C ASN A 159 -2.02 3.99 -2.93
N MET A 160 -1.07 4.93 -2.85
CA MET A 160 -1.27 6.25 -2.27
C MET A 160 -2.33 7.09 -3.00
N MET A 161 -2.70 6.76 -4.24
CA MET A 161 -3.82 7.41 -4.92
C MET A 161 -5.15 7.28 -4.17
N GLY A 162 -5.31 6.27 -3.31
CA GLY A 162 -6.42 6.16 -2.37
C GLY A 162 -6.55 7.36 -1.44
N CYS A 163 -5.46 8.04 -1.12
CA CYS A 163 -5.44 9.23 -0.25
C CYS A 163 -5.92 10.51 -0.94
N ALA A 164 -6.11 10.51 -2.26
CA ALA A 164 -6.51 11.70 -2.99
C ALA A 164 -8.04 11.90 -2.99
N PRO A 165 -8.59 12.96 -2.34
CA PRO A 165 -10.02 13.16 -2.25
C PRO A 165 -10.62 13.53 -3.61
N PRO A 166 -11.71 12.87 -4.06
CA PRO A 166 -12.31 13.08 -5.37
C PRO A 166 -12.87 14.49 -5.57
N LYS A 167 -13.24 15.19 -4.50
CA LYS A 167 -13.68 16.59 -4.54
C LYS A 167 -12.63 17.50 -5.20
N HIS A 168 -11.34 17.20 -5.04
CA HIS A 168 -10.23 17.97 -5.62
C HIS A 168 -9.62 17.32 -6.86
N TYR A 169 -9.62 15.97 -6.93
CA TYR A 169 -8.88 15.19 -7.93
C TYR A 169 -9.78 14.27 -8.77
N GLY A 170 -11.09 14.36 -8.58
CA GLY A 170 -12.09 13.67 -9.38
C GLY A 170 -12.29 14.27 -10.76
N GLY A 171 -13.03 13.56 -11.60
CA GLY A 171 -13.49 13.97 -12.91
C GLY A 171 -14.73 13.18 -13.31
N PHE A 172 -15.21 13.36 -14.53
CA PHE A 172 -16.49 12.83 -14.99
C PHE A 172 -16.56 11.29 -15.07
N VAL A 173 -15.42 10.58 -15.16
CA VAL A 173 -15.38 9.14 -15.43
C VAL A 173 -15.13 8.31 -14.17
N TRP A 174 -14.15 8.68 -13.33
CA TRP A 174 -13.86 8.05 -12.04
C TRP A 174 -13.39 9.05 -11.00
N LYS A 175 -13.50 8.63 -9.74
CA LYS A 175 -13.23 9.52 -8.60
C LYS A 175 -11.84 10.17 -8.60
N LYS A 176 -10.87 9.61 -9.30
CA LYS A 176 -9.46 10.09 -9.28
C LYS A 176 -8.92 10.27 -10.71
N SER A 177 -9.78 10.66 -11.64
CA SER A 177 -9.47 10.69 -13.08
C SER A 177 -8.46 11.77 -13.47
N LYS A 178 -8.33 12.87 -12.72
CA LYS A 178 -7.35 13.94 -13.01
C LYS A 178 -5.91 13.44 -13.09
N PHE A 179 -5.56 12.40 -12.32
CA PHE A 179 -4.21 11.84 -12.33
C PHE A 179 -3.84 11.09 -13.61
N HIS A 180 -4.85 10.61 -14.36
CA HIS A 180 -4.61 9.73 -15.52
C HIS A 180 -4.00 10.48 -16.72
N LYS A 181 -4.14 11.80 -16.81
CA LYS A 181 -3.52 12.62 -17.87
C LYS A 181 -1.98 12.55 -17.84
N ASN A 182 -1.38 12.45 -16.63
CA ASN A 182 0.05 12.33 -16.41
C ASN A 182 0.34 11.33 -15.29
N LEU A 183 -0.18 10.10 -15.42
CA LEU A 183 -0.30 9.13 -14.33
C LEU A 183 1.01 8.88 -13.55
N HIS A 184 2.10 8.62 -14.27
CA HIS A 184 3.39 8.34 -13.63
C HIS A 184 3.92 9.55 -12.83
N ARG A 185 3.84 10.75 -13.40
CA ARG A 185 4.26 11.97 -12.71
C ARG A 185 3.35 12.27 -11.53
N SER A 186 2.04 12.05 -11.66
CA SER A 186 1.06 12.21 -10.58
C SER A 186 1.34 11.26 -9.41
N ILE A 187 1.67 9.99 -9.69
CA ILE A 187 2.05 9.02 -8.66
C ILE A 187 3.31 9.51 -7.93
N PHE A 188 4.34 9.92 -8.66
CA PHE A 188 5.58 10.41 -8.07
C PHE A 188 5.34 11.65 -7.20
N GLU A 189 4.66 12.68 -7.72
CA GLU A 189 4.43 13.94 -6.98
C GLU A 189 3.56 13.75 -5.74
N MET A 190 2.59 12.85 -5.78
CA MET A 190 1.79 12.53 -4.59
C MET A 190 2.66 11.93 -3.48
N ASN A 191 3.62 11.08 -3.84
CA ASN A 191 4.54 10.47 -2.88
C ASN A 191 5.62 11.45 -2.38
N LEU A 192 5.87 12.59 -3.06
CA LEU A 192 6.67 13.68 -2.50
C LEU A 192 6.00 14.31 -1.27
N TYR A 193 4.67 14.35 -1.23
CA TYR A 193 3.91 14.85 -0.07
C TYR A 193 3.85 13.84 1.07
N ARG A 194 3.67 12.56 0.77
CA ARG A 194 3.58 11.49 1.76
C ARG A 194 3.87 10.14 1.12
N THR A 195 4.94 9.49 1.56
CA THR A 195 5.17 8.04 1.40
C THR A 195 4.59 7.28 2.58
N PRO A 196 4.24 5.99 2.46
CA PRO A 196 3.99 5.16 3.63
C PRO A 196 5.26 5.01 4.48
N ASP A 197 5.08 4.82 5.80
CA ASP A 197 6.18 4.53 6.72
C ASP A 197 6.59 3.06 6.60
N LEU A 198 5.63 2.17 6.37
CA LEU A 198 5.86 0.75 6.13
C LEU A 198 4.99 0.27 4.96
N THR A 199 5.52 -0.58 4.12
CA THR A 199 4.77 -1.31 3.09
C THR A 199 4.74 -2.79 3.40
N ILE A 200 3.57 -3.43 3.26
CA ILE A 200 3.38 -4.88 3.23
C ILE A 200 2.70 -5.23 1.91
N LEU A 201 3.47 -5.67 0.94
CA LEU A 201 2.98 -6.04 -0.39
C LEU A 201 2.52 -7.50 -0.40
N ASP A 202 1.24 -7.72 -0.66
CA ASP A 202 0.67 -9.05 -0.86
C ASP A 202 1.01 -9.60 -2.24
N GLY A 203 1.96 -10.50 -2.29
CA GLY A 203 2.33 -11.30 -3.45
C GLY A 203 1.95 -12.79 -3.30
N SER A 204 1.00 -13.13 -2.42
CA SER A 204 0.51 -14.51 -2.25
C SER A 204 0.09 -15.15 -3.57
N VAL A 205 -0.54 -14.37 -4.44
CA VAL A 205 -0.99 -14.79 -5.79
C VAL A 205 -0.40 -13.92 -6.89
N GLY A 206 -0.72 -12.62 -6.91
CA GLY A 206 -0.39 -11.66 -7.94
C GLY A 206 -1.31 -11.67 -9.18
N LEU A 207 -1.46 -10.54 -9.87
CA LEU A 207 -2.17 -10.39 -11.15
C LEU A 207 -1.21 -10.08 -12.30
N ALA A 208 -1.16 -11.00 -13.30
CA ALA A 208 -0.13 -11.00 -14.35
C ALA A 208 -0.37 -10.00 -15.48
N ARG A 209 -1.57 -9.43 -15.66
CA ARG A 209 -1.89 -8.54 -16.79
C ARG A 209 -2.72 -7.31 -16.44
N TYR A 210 -3.82 -7.47 -15.70
CA TYR A 210 -4.80 -6.41 -15.51
C TYR A 210 -5.27 -6.30 -14.06
N HIS A 211 -5.23 -5.09 -13.52
CA HIS A 211 -5.43 -4.79 -12.09
C HIS A 211 -6.87 -4.91 -11.57
N LEU A 212 -7.87 -5.03 -12.45
CA LEU A 212 -9.29 -5.13 -12.09
C LEU A 212 -9.88 -6.53 -12.35
N GLY A 213 -9.05 -7.60 -12.32
CA GLY A 213 -9.52 -8.97 -12.47
C GLY A 213 -8.94 -9.72 -13.66
N GLY A 214 -7.76 -9.35 -14.11
CA GLY A 214 -7.00 -10.06 -15.13
C GLY A 214 -6.49 -11.42 -14.62
N PRO A 215 -5.78 -12.19 -15.49
CA PRO A 215 -5.27 -13.50 -15.11
C PRO A 215 -4.30 -13.40 -13.95
N LYS A 216 -4.42 -14.35 -13.03
CA LYS A 216 -3.47 -14.53 -11.92
C LYS A 216 -2.10 -14.96 -12.44
N CYS A 217 -1.05 -14.69 -11.67
CA CYS A 217 0.27 -15.25 -11.93
C CYS A 217 0.24 -16.78 -11.88
N LYS A 218 0.93 -17.43 -12.81
CA LYS A 218 1.06 -18.89 -12.87
C LYS A 218 2.53 -19.26 -13.10
N PRO A 219 3.19 -19.90 -12.12
CA PRO A 219 2.67 -20.22 -10.79
C PRO A 219 2.35 -18.94 -9.99
N PRO A 220 1.57 -19.05 -8.89
CA PRO A 220 1.41 -17.96 -7.91
C PRO A 220 2.76 -17.51 -7.39
N VAL A 221 2.91 -16.22 -7.09
CA VAL A 221 4.22 -15.67 -6.66
C VAL A 221 4.64 -16.17 -5.28
N ARG A 222 3.67 -16.38 -4.37
CA ARG A 222 3.87 -16.96 -3.05
C ARG A 222 4.92 -16.24 -2.20
N LYS A 223 4.84 -14.92 -2.14
CA LYS A 223 5.71 -14.09 -1.29
C LYS A 223 4.90 -13.01 -0.59
N LEU A 224 5.27 -12.71 0.67
CA LEU A 224 5.00 -11.42 1.28
C LEU A 224 6.29 -10.60 1.23
N VAL A 225 6.17 -9.36 0.79
CA VAL A 225 7.30 -8.43 0.65
C VAL A 225 7.01 -7.20 1.48
N GLY A 226 7.98 -6.68 2.21
CA GLY A 226 7.78 -5.47 2.99
C GLY A 226 9.05 -4.66 3.12
N GLY A 227 8.90 -3.46 3.69
CA GLY A 227 10.02 -2.59 3.96
C GLY A 227 9.63 -1.15 4.23
N PHE A 228 10.58 -0.40 4.75
CA PHE A 228 10.43 1.02 5.08
C PHE A 228 10.76 1.94 3.89
N ASP A 229 11.28 1.36 2.80
CA ASP A 229 11.54 2.07 1.54
C ASP A 229 10.51 1.68 0.48
N PRO A 230 9.54 2.55 0.16
CA PRO A 230 8.48 2.25 -0.82
C PRO A 230 9.03 2.07 -2.24
N VAL A 231 10.17 2.68 -2.58
CA VAL A 231 10.80 2.55 -3.90
C VAL A 231 11.46 1.18 -4.03
N ALA A 232 12.14 0.73 -2.97
CA ALA A 232 12.74 -0.61 -2.90
C ALA A 232 11.67 -1.70 -3.06
N VAL A 233 10.56 -1.59 -2.29
CA VAL A 233 9.45 -2.56 -2.36
C VAL A 233 8.80 -2.56 -3.74
N ASP A 234 8.54 -1.38 -4.34
CA ASP A 234 7.94 -1.28 -5.67
C ASP A 234 8.87 -1.81 -6.78
N SER A 235 10.18 -1.58 -6.65
CA SER A 235 11.18 -2.09 -7.59
C SER A 235 11.26 -3.61 -7.55
N TYR A 236 11.32 -4.19 -6.36
CA TYR A 236 11.32 -5.63 -6.17
C TYR A 236 10.00 -6.27 -6.65
N GLY A 237 8.86 -5.67 -6.28
CA GLY A 237 7.54 -6.11 -6.72
C GLY A 237 7.38 -6.04 -8.26
N ALA A 238 7.98 -5.06 -8.94
CA ALA A 238 8.03 -5.02 -10.40
C ALA A 238 8.81 -6.21 -10.96
N GLY A 239 9.95 -6.56 -10.36
CA GLY A 239 10.75 -7.75 -10.70
C GLY A 239 9.96 -9.04 -10.57
N LEU A 240 9.17 -9.22 -9.51
CA LEU A 240 8.28 -10.37 -9.32
C LEU A 240 7.22 -10.49 -10.43
N LEU A 241 6.89 -9.39 -11.10
CA LEU A 241 6.02 -9.36 -12.28
C LEU A 241 6.81 -9.43 -13.61
N CYS A 242 8.10 -9.78 -13.60
CA CYS A 242 8.99 -9.80 -14.74
C CYS A 242 9.05 -8.45 -15.47
N LEU A 243 9.11 -7.35 -14.72
CA LEU A 243 9.26 -5.99 -15.24
C LEU A 243 10.55 -5.35 -14.72
N ASP A 244 11.26 -4.67 -15.61
CA ASP A 244 12.37 -3.80 -15.23
C ASP A 244 11.81 -2.48 -14.66
N TRP A 245 12.02 -2.24 -13.37
CA TRP A 245 11.52 -1.05 -12.68
C TRP A 245 12.08 0.26 -13.28
N ARG A 246 13.27 0.24 -13.88
CA ARG A 246 13.88 1.40 -14.55
C ARG A 246 13.04 1.88 -15.73
N LYS A 247 12.24 1.00 -16.32
CA LYS A 247 11.27 1.29 -17.40
C LYS A 247 9.89 1.70 -16.88
N ILE A 248 9.68 1.72 -15.58
CA ILE A 248 8.44 2.16 -14.92
C ILE A 248 8.64 3.59 -14.42
N LYS A 249 8.21 4.57 -15.20
CA LYS A 249 8.56 5.99 -15.02
C LYS A 249 8.36 6.53 -13.59
N HIS A 250 7.31 6.15 -12.87
CA HIS A 250 7.11 6.67 -11.51
C HIS A 250 8.10 6.07 -10.50
N ILE A 251 8.52 4.81 -10.69
CA ILE A 251 9.55 4.19 -9.85
C ILE A 251 10.92 4.80 -10.20
N ALA A 252 11.24 4.92 -11.48
CA ALA A 252 12.49 5.54 -11.93
C ALA A 252 12.64 7.00 -11.47
N LEU A 253 11.55 7.80 -11.46
CA LEU A 253 11.54 9.17 -10.92
C LEU A 253 11.73 9.23 -9.40
N ALA A 254 11.27 8.20 -8.69
CA ALA A 254 11.35 8.14 -7.24
C ALA A 254 12.70 7.62 -6.72
N HIS A 255 13.42 6.86 -7.55
CA HIS A 255 14.77 6.37 -7.22
C HIS A 255 15.71 7.54 -6.89
N SER A 256 16.48 7.40 -5.81
CA SER A 256 17.38 8.43 -5.24
C SER A 256 16.70 9.71 -4.73
N VAL A 257 15.35 9.81 -4.82
CA VAL A 257 14.58 10.95 -4.30
C VAL A 257 13.71 10.56 -3.11
N LEU A 258 13.04 9.42 -3.20
CA LEU A 258 12.12 8.90 -2.17
C LEU A 258 12.59 7.57 -1.60
N GLY A 259 13.60 6.95 -2.19
CA GLY A 259 14.16 5.68 -1.77
C GLY A 259 15.12 5.09 -2.80
N ASN A 260 15.51 3.84 -2.59
CA ASN A 260 16.52 3.15 -3.40
C ASN A 260 15.94 1.94 -4.15
N GLY A 261 15.68 2.09 -5.46
CA GLY A 261 15.21 1.00 -6.31
C GLY A 261 16.22 -0.15 -6.52
N GLU A 262 17.46 0.01 -6.11
CA GLU A 262 18.53 -0.99 -6.23
C GLU A 262 18.77 -1.74 -4.90
N ALA A 263 18.00 -1.43 -3.83
CA ALA A 263 18.12 -2.09 -2.56
C ALA A 263 17.91 -3.61 -2.72
N GLN A 264 18.81 -4.38 -2.10
CA GLN A 264 18.68 -5.83 -2.06
C GLN A 264 17.81 -6.24 -0.89
N PRO A 265 16.94 -7.25 -1.07
CA PRO A 265 16.09 -7.72 0.02
C PRO A 265 16.92 -8.49 1.05
N VAL A 266 16.58 -8.29 2.32
CA VAL A 266 16.95 -9.24 3.37
C VAL A 266 15.97 -10.41 3.33
N THR A 267 16.48 -11.61 3.69
CA THR A 267 15.70 -12.84 3.78
C THR A 267 15.94 -13.46 5.14
N MET A 268 15.01 -14.31 5.57
CA MET A 268 15.30 -15.18 6.71
C MET A 268 16.55 -16.01 6.39
N PRO A 269 17.49 -16.19 7.34
CA PRO A 269 18.56 -17.17 7.14
C PRO A 269 17.93 -18.52 6.84
N ASP A 270 18.48 -19.25 5.87
CA ASP A 270 18.04 -20.61 5.60
C ASP A 270 18.04 -21.38 6.92
N ALA A 271 16.94 -22.06 7.23
CA ALA A 271 16.90 -22.92 8.39
C ALA A 271 18.04 -23.95 8.23
N VAL A 272 19.10 -23.76 8.99
CA VAL A 272 20.19 -24.76 9.05
C VAL A 272 19.50 -26.02 9.49
N ASN A 273 19.43 -27.01 8.60
CA ASN A 273 18.95 -28.33 8.92
C ASN A 273 19.78 -28.87 10.13
N LEU A 274 19.20 -28.71 11.33
CA LEU A 274 19.69 -29.32 12.56
C LEU A 274 19.21 -30.76 12.63
#